data_70773bb1d0168e1f6b7fafc93ce4ab7a
#
_entry.id   70773bb1d0168e1f6b7fafc93ce4ab7a
#
_cell.length_a   1.000
_cell.length_b   1.000
_cell.length_c   1.000
_cell.angle_alpha   90.00
_cell.angle_beta   90.00
_cell.angle_gamma   90.00
#
_symmetry.space_group_name_H-M   'P 1'
#
loop_
_entity.id
_entity.type
_entity.pdbx_description
1 polymer ?
#
loop_
_entity_poly.entity_id
_entity_poly.type
_entity_poly.pdbx_seq_one_letter_code
_entity_poly.pdbx_strand_id
1 'polypeptide(L)'
;MAGTGVAARAGILIKDAEALETTRGLRTVAFDKTGTLTLGQPKLAALASVDGDDGRLLSLAAALQQGSEHPLARAVLEAAAARGPLPAPAADTAVLQGRGIQGVVDGESVVLGSARLMHELGIEPGALAQTGDEQASQGHSVSWLAAGTKQAPRLVGMLAFGDPPRPEAAEAIALLKAQGIRSVMVSGDNAGAARAVATALGMDPADVRAEVLPADKADVVRELSADGPVGMVGDGVNDAPALAAAAVGFAMGGGTDVAMHAAGITLMRGDPRLVADAIDVSRRTTRKIHQNLFWAFIYNIVGIPLAA
;
A
#
# COMPACT_ATOMS: atom_id res chain seq x y z
N MET A 1 -21.00 -12.84 -21.63
CA MET A 1 -21.66 -11.50 -21.55
C MET A 1 -22.40 -11.29 -20.23
N ALA A 2 -23.23 -12.22 -19.73
CA ALA A 2 -23.94 -11.96 -18.45
C ALA A 2 -23.01 -11.84 -17.21
N GLY A 3 -21.95 -12.65 -17.11
CA GLY A 3 -21.02 -12.64 -15.97
C GLY A 3 -20.18 -11.35 -15.88
N THR A 4 -19.67 -10.85 -17.00
CA THR A 4 -18.90 -9.59 -17.07
C THR A 4 -19.76 -8.38 -16.76
N GLY A 5 -21.05 -8.40 -17.15
CA GLY A 5 -22.00 -7.33 -16.81
C GLY A 5 -22.35 -7.30 -15.31
N VAL A 6 -22.40 -8.44 -14.63
CA VAL A 6 -22.56 -8.51 -13.16
C VAL A 6 -21.30 -7.99 -12.48
N ALA A 7 -20.12 -8.43 -12.92
CA ALA A 7 -18.83 -7.96 -12.42
C ALA A 7 -18.68 -6.42 -12.52
N ALA A 8 -19.01 -5.85 -13.69
CA ALA A 8 -18.91 -4.41 -13.91
C ALA A 8 -19.83 -3.60 -12.97
N ARG A 9 -21.04 -4.08 -12.68
CA ARG A 9 -21.95 -3.46 -11.68
C ARG A 9 -21.40 -3.52 -10.26
N ALA A 10 -20.62 -4.56 -9.95
CA ALA A 10 -19.92 -4.67 -8.67
C ALA A 10 -18.65 -3.80 -8.60
N GLY A 11 -18.24 -3.15 -9.71
CA GLY A 11 -17.02 -2.36 -9.78
C GLY A 11 -15.78 -3.17 -10.18
N ILE A 12 -15.97 -4.34 -10.82
CA ILE A 12 -14.91 -5.20 -11.31
C ILE A 12 -14.92 -5.17 -12.84
N LEU A 13 -13.91 -4.53 -13.42
CA LEU A 13 -13.77 -4.44 -14.87
C LEU A 13 -12.82 -5.53 -15.37
N ILE A 14 -13.35 -6.49 -16.11
CA ILE A 14 -12.61 -7.61 -16.67
C ILE A 14 -12.27 -7.29 -18.13
N LYS A 15 -11.00 -7.29 -18.47
CA LYS A 15 -10.48 -6.90 -19.78
C LYS A 15 -10.91 -7.87 -20.89
N ASP A 16 -10.81 -9.17 -20.61
CA ASP A 16 -11.08 -10.23 -21.59
C ASP A 16 -11.58 -11.52 -20.94
N ALA A 17 -11.95 -12.48 -21.78
CA ALA A 17 -12.43 -13.77 -21.34
C ALA A 17 -11.33 -14.67 -20.72
N GLU A 18 -10.08 -14.48 -21.13
CA GLU A 18 -8.93 -15.22 -20.64
C GLU A 18 -8.65 -14.86 -19.18
N ALA A 19 -8.64 -13.54 -18.84
CA ALA A 19 -8.52 -13.07 -17.47
C ALA A 19 -9.64 -13.66 -16.58
N LEU A 20 -10.89 -13.71 -17.08
CA LEU A 20 -12.00 -14.31 -16.35
C LEU A 20 -11.76 -15.82 -16.11
N GLU A 21 -11.31 -16.54 -17.11
CA GLU A 21 -11.10 -17.98 -17.01
C GLU A 21 -9.94 -18.32 -16.08
N THR A 22 -8.84 -17.61 -16.19
CA THR A 22 -7.64 -17.81 -15.38
C THR A 22 -7.89 -17.48 -13.91
N THR A 23 -8.67 -16.43 -13.63
CA THR A 23 -9.01 -15.99 -12.27
C THR A 23 -9.65 -17.09 -11.41
N ARG A 24 -10.46 -17.98 -11.99
CA ARG A 24 -11.09 -19.10 -11.24
C ARG A 24 -10.09 -20.08 -10.65
N GLY A 25 -8.93 -20.22 -11.31
CA GLY A 25 -7.89 -21.18 -10.97
C GLY A 25 -6.85 -20.68 -9.97
N LEU A 26 -6.93 -19.42 -9.56
CA LEU A 26 -5.97 -18.84 -8.64
C LEU A 26 -5.88 -19.61 -7.34
N ARG A 27 -4.65 -19.87 -6.90
CA ARG A 27 -4.32 -20.48 -5.60
C ARG A 27 -3.69 -19.51 -4.63
N THR A 28 -2.98 -18.54 -5.17
CA THR A 28 -2.29 -17.50 -4.40
C THR A 28 -2.63 -16.14 -4.97
N VAL A 29 -2.81 -15.15 -4.08
CA VAL A 29 -2.90 -13.74 -4.44
C VAL A 29 -1.78 -13.00 -3.72
N ALA A 30 -0.88 -12.41 -4.50
CA ALA A 30 0.16 -11.53 -4.01
C ALA A 30 -0.38 -10.09 -4.00
N PHE A 31 -0.19 -9.40 -2.89
CA PHE A 31 -0.60 -8.01 -2.70
C PHE A 31 0.63 -7.13 -2.54
N ASP A 32 0.71 -6.05 -3.29
CA ASP A 32 1.55 -4.94 -2.86
C ASP A 32 1.03 -4.38 -1.53
N LYS A 33 1.91 -3.82 -0.71
CA LYS A 33 1.52 -3.20 0.55
C LYS A 33 0.94 -1.81 0.33
N THR A 34 1.75 -0.91 -0.21
CA THR A 34 1.49 0.54 -0.25
C THR A 34 0.44 0.88 -1.30
N GLY A 35 -0.64 1.60 -0.92
CA GLY A 35 -1.73 1.95 -1.83
C GLY A 35 -2.68 0.80 -2.17
N THR A 36 -2.33 -0.45 -1.82
CA THR A 36 -3.12 -1.66 -2.08
C THR A 36 -3.74 -2.19 -0.79
N LEU A 37 -2.95 -2.75 0.13
CA LEU A 37 -3.43 -3.15 1.47
C LEU A 37 -3.48 -1.98 2.45
N THR A 38 -2.73 -0.91 2.18
CA THR A 38 -2.74 0.34 2.93
C THR A 38 -3.34 1.46 2.08
N LEU A 39 -3.59 2.61 2.70
CA LEU A 39 -4.20 3.75 2.00
C LEU A 39 -3.25 4.44 1.00
N GLY A 40 -1.93 4.21 1.09
CA GLY A 40 -0.92 4.96 0.33
C GLY A 40 -0.83 6.43 0.77
N GLN A 41 -1.36 6.74 1.95
CA GLN A 41 -1.40 8.07 2.53
C GLN A 41 -0.79 8.02 3.93
N PRO A 42 0.50 8.35 4.06
CA PRO A 42 1.14 8.39 5.37
C PRO A 42 0.39 9.34 6.31
N LYS A 43 0.24 8.91 7.55
CA LYS A 43 -0.30 9.73 8.64
C LYS A 43 0.73 9.83 9.76
N LEU A 44 0.66 10.89 10.54
CA LEU A 44 1.44 11.01 11.74
C LEU A 44 0.95 9.98 12.76
N ALA A 45 1.78 8.96 13.01
CA ALA A 45 1.47 7.85 13.91
C ALA A 45 1.91 8.14 15.35
N ALA A 46 3.08 8.78 15.51
CA ALA A 46 3.60 9.17 16.83
C ALA A 46 4.43 10.47 16.76
N LEU A 47 4.48 11.15 17.88
CA LEU A 47 5.35 12.29 18.19
C LEU A 47 6.06 12.02 19.50
N ALA A 48 7.30 12.45 19.63
CA ALA A 48 7.99 12.51 20.91
C ALA A 48 8.96 13.69 20.91
N SER A 49 8.77 14.63 21.83
CA SER A 49 9.67 15.76 22.07
C SER A 49 10.64 15.48 23.20
N VAL A 50 11.82 16.10 23.14
CA VAL A 50 12.86 15.95 24.18
C VAL A 50 12.43 16.58 25.50
N ASP A 51 11.69 17.67 25.45
CA ASP A 51 11.25 18.45 26.60
C ASP A 51 9.80 18.18 27.04
N GLY A 52 9.08 17.29 26.34
CA GLY A 52 7.68 16.97 26.57
C GLY A 52 6.70 17.94 25.90
N ASP A 53 7.17 18.94 25.15
CA ASP A 53 6.31 19.87 24.40
C ASP A 53 6.08 19.38 22.95
N ASP A 54 5.22 18.39 22.81
CA ASP A 54 4.79 17.87 21.51
C ASP A 54 4.02 18.91 20.67
N GLY A 55 3.43 19.91 21.32
CA GLY A 55 2.75 21.00 20.62
C GLY A 55 3.75 21.89 19.85
N ARG A 56 4.84 22.28 20.50
CA ARG A 56 5.93 23.03 19.88
C ARG A 56 6.59 22.22 18.76
N LEU A 57 6.89 20.94 18.99
CA LEU A 57 7.46 20.04 17.99
C LEU A 57 6.61 20.01 16.71
N LEU A 58 5.30 19.80 16.87
CA LEU A 58 4.38 19.72 15.73
C LEU A 58 4.23 21.08 15.03
N SER A 59 4.23 22.18 15.80
CA SER A 59 4.15 23.54 15.24
C SER A 59 5.37 23.87 14.38
N LEU A 60 6.58 23.59 14.85
CA LEU A 60 7.81 23.79 14.08
C LEU A 60 7.82 22.93 12.80
N ALA A 61 7.43 21.67 12.91
CA ALA A 61 7.32 20.77 11.76
C ALA A 61 6.29 21.28 10.75
N ALA A 62 5.11 21.73 11.21
CA ALA A 62 4.07 22.28 10.34
C ALA A 62 4.51 23.58 9.65
N ALA A 63 5.18 24.48 10.35
CA ALA A 63 5.72 25.70 9.76
C ALA A 63 6.68 25.40 8.60
N LEU A 64 7.58 24.43 8.76
CA LEU A 64 8.50 23.98 7.70
C LEU A 64 7.81 23.34 6.51
N GLN A 65 6.74 22.62 6.75
CA GLN A 65 6.08 21.79 5.72
C GLN A 65 5.01 22.56 4.92
N GLN A 66 4.68 23.79 5.29
CA GLN A 66 3.78 24.62 4.50
C GLN A 66 4.40 24.90 3.12
N GLY A 67 3.63 24.64 2.07
CA GLY A 67 4.11 24.77 0.69
C GLY A 67 4.86 23.54 0.14
N SER A 68 5.04 22.47 0.93
CA SER A 68 5.59 21.21 0.46
C SER A 68 4.47 20.26 -0.02
N GLU A 69 4.63 19.71 -1.22
CA GLU A 69 3.70 18.70 -1.76
C GLU A 69 4.04 17.27 -1.34
N HIS A 70 5.08 17.09 -0.53
CA HIS A 70 5.51 15.76 -0.10
C HIS A 70 4.42 15.08 0.75
N PRO A 71 4.16 13.76 0.60
CA PRO A 71 3.13 13.05 1.38
C PRO A 71 3.28 13.19 2.89
N LEU A 72 4.51 13.18 3.41
CA LEU A 72 4.76 13.40 4.85
C LEU A 72 4.44 14.83 5.29
N ALA A 73 4.58 15.83 4.41
CA ALA A 73 4.19 17.22 4.71
C ALA A 73 2.69 17.30 4.95
N ARG A 74 1.90 16.68 4.08
CA ARG A 74 0.44 16.60 4.24
C ARG A 74 0.07 15.97 5.57
N ALA A 75 0.70 14.86 5.95
CA ALA A 75 0.47 14.21 7.23
C ALA A 75 0.74 15.12 8.45
N VAL A 76 1.82 15.90 8.40
CA VAL A 76 2.15 16.88 9.44
C VAL A 76 1.10 17.99 9.50
N LEU A 77 0.73 18.56 8.35
CA LEU A 77 -0.22 19.67 8.28
C LEU A 77 -1.64 19.22 8.72
N GLU A 78 -2.09 18.03 8.35
CA GLU A 78 -3.35 17.45 8.81
C GLU A 78 -3.35 17.25 10.32
N ALA A 79 -2.27 16.71 10.89
CA ALA A 79 -2.14 16.52 12.33
C ALA A 79 -2.08 17.84 13.11
N ALA A 80 -1.44 18.85 12.54
CA ALA A 80 -1.39 20.20 13.16
C ALA A 80 -2.76 20.87 13.09
N ALA A 81 -3.43 20.85 11.93
CA ALA A 81 -4.77 21.44 11.76
C ALA A 81 -5.83 20.82 12.68
N ALA A 82 -5.71 19.53 13.00
CA ALA A 82 -6.59 18.85 13.95
C ALA A 82 -6.44 19.34 15.40
N ARG A 83 -5.29 19.99 15.72
CA ARG A 83 -5.01 20.52 17.08
C ARG A 83 -5.26 22.02 17.20
N GLY A 84 -5.38 22.73 16.08
CA GLY A 84 -5.64 24.18 16.08
C GLY A 84 -5.24 24.85 14.77
N PRO A 85 -5.21 26.19 14.74
CA PRO A 85 -4.79 26.91 13.55
C PRO A 85 -3.32 26.60 13.21
N LEU A 86 -3.04 26.51 11.91
CA LEU A 86 -1.66 26.30 11.45
C LEU A 86 -0.77 27.50 11.83
N PRO A 87 0.51 27.26 12.18
CA PRO A 87 1.48 28.31 12.44
C PRO A 87 1.75 29.13 11.16
N ALA A 88 2.46 30.25 11.28
CA ALA A 88 2.98 30.95 10.11
C ALA A 88 4.00 30.05 9.36
N PRO A 89 4.09 30.14 8.03
CA PRO A 89 5.06 29.36 7.28
C PRO A 89 6.49 29.78 7.62
N ALA A 90 7.42 28.81 7.60
CA ALA A 90 8.84 29.08 7.79
C ALA A 90 9.38 29.97 6.65
N ALA A 91 10.30 30.86 7.00
CA ALA A 91 11.08 31.63 6.02
C ALA A 91 12.27 30.80 5.51
N ASP A 92 12.83 31.20 4.35
CA ASP A 92 14.05 30.65 3.77
C ASP A 92 14.05 29.11 3.69
N THR A 93 12.89 28.53 3.34
CA THR A 93 12.75 27.09 3.24
C THR A 93 13.57 26.52 2.07
N ALA A 94 14.31 25.43 2.34
CA ALA A 94 15.08 24.71 1.33
C ALA A 94 14.94 23.20 1.51
N VAL A 95 14.61 22.51 0.42
CA VAL A 95 14.57 21.04 0.38
C VAL A 95 15.98 20.49 0.28
N LEU A 96 16.35 19.61 1.19
CA LEU A 96 17.61 18.85 1.18
C LEU A 96 17.31 17.50 0.52
N GLN A 97 17.58 17.41 -0.78
CA GLN A 97 17.18 16.29 -1.61
C GLN A 97 17.54 14.93 -1.00
N GLY A 98 16.52 14.07 -0.79
CA GLY A 98 16.68 12.74 -0.18
C GLY A 98 17.04 12.73 1.31
N ARG A 99 17.07 13.89 2.00
CA ARG A 99 17.50 14.01 3.40
C ARG A 99 16.48 14.71 4.29
N GLY A 100 15.78 15.74 3.80
CA GLY A 100 14.83 16.49 4.59
C GLY A 100 14.54 17.90 4.07
N ILE A 101 14.14 18.78 4.98
CA ILE A 101 13.84 20.19 4.70
C ILE A 101 14.39 21.05 5.84
N GLN A 102 14.81 22.27 5.53
CA GLN A 102 15.26 23.26 6.51
C GLN A 102 14.60 24.62 6.24
N GLY A 103 14.59 25.48 7.25
CA GLY A 103 14.07 26.85 7.14
C GLY A 103 14.28 27.63 8.43
N VAL A 104 13.67 28.80 8.52
CA VAL A 104 13.72 29.65 9.70
C VAL A 104 12.30 29.88 10.24
N VAL A 105 12.09 29.53 11.51
CA VAL A 105 10.81 29.71 12.22
C VAL A 105 11.09 30.59 13.43
N ASP A 106 10.42 31.73 13.53
CA ASP A 106 10.58 32.69 14.64
C ASP A 106 12.05 33.08 14.94
N GLY A 107 12.89 33.14 13.88
CA GLY A 107 14.31 33.46 13.99
C GLY A 107 15.22 32.26 14.34
N GLU A 108 14.68 31.10 14.63
CA GLU A 108 15.44 29.87 14.83
C GLU A 108 15.64 29.10 13.51
N SER A 109 16.84 28.60 13.29
CA SER A 109 17.08 27.65 12.20
C SER A 109 16.46 26.30 12.58
N VAL A 110 15.58 25.77 11.74
CA VAL A 110 14.87 24.51 11.98
C VAL A 110 15.16 23.55 10.82
N VAL A 111 15.43 22.29 11.17
CA VAL A 111 15.72 21.22 10.21
C VAL A 111 14.87 20.00 10.56
N LEU A 112 14.18 19.46 9.57
CA LEU A 112 13.40 18.22 9.70
C LEU A 112 13.92 17.22 8.66
N GLY A 113 14.32 16.01 9.10
CA GLY A 113 14.83 15.04 8.16
C GLY A 113 15.18 13.69 8.75
N SER A 114 15.89 12.87 7.96
CA SER A 114 16.27 11.51 8.30
C SER A 114 17.33 11.46 9.42
N ALA A 115 17.47 10.28 10.07
CA ALA A 115 18.55 10.03 11.02
C ALA A 115 19.94 10.30 10.41
N ARG A 116 20.13 10.00 9.13
CA ARG A 116 21.37 10.32 8.40
C ARG A 116 21.67 11.82 8.40
N LEU A 117 20.66 12.66 8.14
CA LEU A 117 20.84 14.11 8.16
C LEU A 117 21.22 14.60 9.57
N MET A 118 20.59 14.05 10.62
CA MET A 118 20.95 14.39 12.00
C MET A 118 22.40 14.02 12.32
N HIS A 119 22.83 12.85 11.91
CA HIS A 119 24.22 12.42 12.08
C HIS A 119 25.23 13.33 11.31
N GLU A 120 24.90 13.74 10.08
CA GLU A 120 25.70 14.71 9.30
C GLU A 120 25.80 16.08 10.00
N LEU A 121 24.79 16.46 10.78
CA LEU A 121 24.76 17.67 11.60
C LEU A 121 25.37 17.50 13.00
N GLY A 122 25.86 16.32 13.33
CA GLY A 122 26.41 15.99 14.66
C GLY A 122 25.34 15.93 15.75
N ILE A 123 24.09 15.65 15.40
CA ILE A 123 22.96 15.58 16.32
C ILE A 123 22.63 14.12 16.59
N GLU A 124 22.77 13.72 17.84
CA GLU A 124 22.42 12.37 18.30
C GLU A 124 20.97 12.31 18.78
N PRO A 125 20.25 11.19 18.56
CA PRO A 125 18.88 11.00 19.02
C PRO A 125 18.72 11.03 20.56
N GLY A 126 19.78 10.76 21.32
CA GLY A 126 19.82 10.82 22.77
C GLY A 126 18.73 9.94 23.41
N ALA A 127 17.95 10.52 24.32
CA ALA A 127 16.90 9.83 25.05
C ALA A 127 15.76 9.28 24.13
N LEU A 128 15.62 9.80 22.92
CA LEU A 128 14.59 9.35 21.95
C LEU A 128 15.07 8.22 21.03
N ALA A 129 16.33 7.76 21.14
CA ALA A 129 16.88 6.71 20.28
C ALA A 129 16.01 5.43 20.33
N GLN A 130 15.73 4.95 21.54
CA GLN A 130 14.92 3.76 21.73
C GLN A 130 13.50 3.93 21.17
N THR A 131 12.86 5.07 21.40
CA THR A 131 11.51 5.35 20.86
C THR A 131 11.54 5.39 19.33
N GLY A 132 12.58 5.97 18.74
CA GLY A 132 12.77 5.98 17.30
C GLY A 132 12.92 4.57 16.72
N ASP A 133 13.74 3.72 17.36
CA ASP A 133 13.94 2.32 16.96
C ASP A 133 12.65 1.49 17.10
N GLU A 134 11.90 1.69 18.18
CA GLU A 134 10.59 1.06 18.39
C GLU A 134 9.61 1.43 17.28
N GLN A 135 9.52 2.72 16.92
CA GLN A 135 8.66 3.17 15.81
C GLN A 135 9.12 2.60 14.46
N ALA A 136 10.42 2.59 14.20
CA ALA A 136 10.97 2.00 12.98
C ALA A 136 10.70 0.49 12.89
N SER A 137 10.77 -0.24 14.02
CA SER A 137 10.47 -1.67 14.09
C SER A 137 8.99 -1.98 13.81
N GLN A 138 8.09 -1.04 14.14
CA GLN A 138 6.66 -1.11 13.83
C GLN A 138 6.32 -0.73 12.37
N GLY A 139 7.34 -0.31 11.60
CA GLY A 139 7.15 0.03 10.21
C GLY A 139 6.92 1.49 9.91
N HIS A 140 7.10 2.32 10.88
CA HIS A 140 6.95 3.75 10.70
C HIS A 140 8.23 4.37 10.12
N SER A 141 8.05 5.33 9.22
CA SER A 141 9.15 6.20 8.79
C SER A 141 9.39 7.25 9.86
N VAL A 142 10.59 7.25 10.43
CA VAL A 142 10.96 8.20 11.49
C VAL A 142 11.70 9.40 10.88
N SER A 143 11.23 10.60 11.21
CA SER A 143 11.89 11.88 10.91
C SER A 143 12.23 12.59 12.22
N TRP A 144 13.36 13.28 12.23
CA TRP A 144 13.90 13.98 13.37
C TRP A 144 13.87 15.48 13.13
N LEU A 145 13.49 16.25 14.13
CA LEU A 145 13.46 17.70 14.07
C LEU A 145 14.49 18.30 15.03
N ALA A 146 15.31 19.18 14.49
CA ALA A 146 16.26 19.98 15.27
C ALA A 146 16.03 21.45 15.06
N ALA A 147 16.25 22.27 16.10
CA ALA A 147 16.13 23.72 16.06
C ALA A 147 17.26 24.38 16.84
N GLY A 148 17.54 25.67 16.54
CA GLY A 148 18.54 26.48 17.22
C GLY A 148 19.28 27.41 16.27
N THR A 149 20.55 27.69 16.55
CA THR A 149 21.38 28.49 15.61
C THR A 149 21.93 27.56 14.52
N LYS A 150 22.31 28.15 13.36
CA LYS A 150 22.96 27.38 12.28
C LYS A 150 24.20 26.61 12.72
N GLN A 151 24.90 27.11 13.73
CA GLN A 151 26.15 26.51 14.23
C GLN A 151 25.94 25.51 15.38
N ALA A 152 24.77 25.59 16.06
CA ALA A 152 24.48 24.72 17.23
C ALA A 152 22.99 24.31 17.23
N PRO A 153 22.54 23.53 16.24
CA PRO A 153 21.21 22.96 16.26
C PRO A 153 21.13 21.87 17.35
N ARG A 154 19.97 21.79 18.01
CA ARG A 154 19.69 20.78 19.05
C ARG A 154 18.47 19.99 18.67
N LEU A 155 18.46 18.72 19.03
CA LEU A 155 17.29 17.86 18.84
C LEU A 155 16.09 18.44 19.60
N VAL A 156 14.97 18.61 18.94
CA VAL A 156 13.68 18.98 19.53
C VAL A 156 12.81 17.73 19.72
N GLY A 157 12.82 16.82 18.76
CA GLY A 157 12.04 15.62 18.87
C GLY A 157 12.01 14.78 17.57
N MET A 158 11.14 13.81 17.56
CA MET A 158 10.90 12.93 16.43
C MET A 158 9.42 12.90 16.02
N LEU A 159 9.19 12.63 14.74
CA LEU A 159 7.89 12.35 14.15
C LEU A 159 7.94 10.98 13.48
N ALA A 160 7.00 10.11 13.79
CA ALA A 160 6.85 8.82 13.14
C ALA A 160 5.62 8.80 12.23
N PHE A 161 5.80 8.31 11.02
CA PHE A 161 4.75 8.26 10.00
C PHE A 161 4.47 6.83 9.62
N GLY A 162 3.21 6.44 9.65
CA GLY A 162 2.72 5.14 9.22
C GLY A 162 1.73 5.28 8.07
N ASP A 163 1.69 4.28 7.21
CA ASP A 163 0.64 4.15 6.19
C ASP A 163 -0.39 3.15 6.70
N PRO A 164 -1.56 3.62 7.19
CA PRO A 164 -2.51 2.75 7.85
C PRO A 164 -3.11 1.74 6.87
N PRO A 165 -3.36 0.50 7.33
CA PRO A 165 -4.12 -0.47 6.56
C PRO A 165 -5.48 0.09 6.13
N ARG A 166 -5.94 -0.32 4.96
CA ARG A 166 -7.33 -0.05 4.54
C ARG A 166 -8.30 -0.74 5.49
N PRO A 167 -9.42 -0.11 5.84
CA PRO A 167 -10.43 -0.74 6.70
C PRO A 167 -10.91 -2.09 6.16
N GLU A 168 -10.96 -2.24 4.84
CA GLU A 168 -11.44 -3.43 4.15
C GLU A 168 -10.38 -4.53 3.98
N ALA A 169 -9.09 -4.24 4.24
CA ALA A 169 -7.99 -5.14 3.91
C ALA A 169 -8.03 -6.46 4.71
N ALA A 170 -8.31 -6.38 6.01
CA ALA A 170 -8.42 -7.58 6.86
C ALA A 170 -9.58 -8.48 6.41
N GLU A 171 -10.74 -7.90 6.06
CA GLU A 171 -11.88 -8.64 5.52
C GLU A 171 -11.54 -9.30 4.18
N ALA A 172 -10.83 -8.59 3.30
CA ALA A 172 -10.39 -9.14 2.02
C ALA A 172 -9.50 -10.39 2.18
N ILE A 173 -8.55 -10.34 3.11
CA ILE A 173 -7.68 -11.49 3.44
C ILE A 173 -8.52 -12.66 3.99
N ALA A 174 -9.46 -12.38 4.89
CA ALA A 174 -10.34 -13.39 5.45
C ALA A 174 -11.24 -14.05 4.38
N LEU A 175 -11.79 -13.28 3.44
CA LEU A 175 -12.60 -13.78 2.32
C LEU A 175 -11.79 -14.69 1.39
N LEU A 176 -10.55 -14.32 1.05
CA LEU A 176 -9.67 -15.15 0.23
C LEU A 176 -9.32 -16.46 0.96
N LYS A 177 -8.98 -16.38 2.24
CA LYS A 177 -8.71 -17.56 3.07
C LYS A 177 -9.90 -18.51 3.13
N ALA A 178 -11.13 -17.99 3.27
CA ALA A 178 -12.36 -18.78 3.23
C ALA A 178 -12.60 -19.47 1.88
N GLN A 179 -12.07 -18.89 0.78
CA GLN A 179 -12.09 -19.49 -0.56
C GLN A 179 -10.95 -20.48 -0.83
N GLY A 180 -10.08 -20.75 0.17
CA GLY A 180 -8.91 -21.62 0.05
C GLY A 180 -7.76 -20.99 -0.74
N ILE A 181 -7.68 -19.65 -0.78
CA ILE A 181 -6.66 -18.90 -1.50
C ILE A 181 -5.65 -18.35 -0.50
N ARG A 182 -4.37 -18.60 -0.74
CA ARG A 182 -3.26 -18.05 0.02
C ARG A 182 -3.06 -16.58 -0.33
N SER A 183 -2.89 -15.73 0.66
CA SER A 183 -2.56 -14.31 0.48
C SER A 183 -1.12 -14.08 0.86
N VAL A 184 -0.32 -13.46 -0.03
CA VAL A 184 1.10 -13.14 0.19
C VAL A 184 1.26 -11.63 0.10
N MET A 185 1.94 -11.02 1.07
CA MET A 185 2.30 -9.60 1.01
C MET A 185 3.69 -9.44 0.37
N VAL A 186 3.81 -8.53 -0.59
CA VAL A 186 5.08 -8.15 -1.23
C VAL A 186 5.33 -6.67 -0.93
N SER A 187 6.44 -6.34 -0.29
CA SER A 187 6.74 -4.97 0.16
C SER A 187 8.21 -4.63 0.05
N GLY A 188 8.51 -3.39 -0.29
CA GLY A 188 9.86 -2.84 -0.22
C GLY A 188 10.30 -2.43 1.19
N ASP A 189 9.41 -2.47 2.17
CA ASP A 189 9.71 -2.11 3.54
C ASP A 189 10.59 -3.17 4.23
N ASN A 190 11.18 -2.79 5.37
CA ASN A 190 11.89 -3.74 6.21
C ASN A 190 10.96 -4.86 6.73
N ALA A 191 11.57 -6.00 7.08
CA ALA A 191 10.84 -7.19 7.47
C ALA A 191 9.95 -7.00 8.71
N GLY A 192 10.37 -6.17 9.68
CA GLY A 192 9.59 -5.85 10.89
C GLY A 192 8.29 -5.13 10.54
N ALA A 193 8.42 -4.09 9.72
CA ALA A 193 7.33 -3.28 9.21
C ALA A 193 6.29 -4.08 8.45
N ALA A 194 6.74 -4.84 7.47
CA ALA A 194 5.84 -5.65 6.64
C ALA A 194 5.11 -6.72 7.47
N ARG A 195 5.80 -7.38 8.41
CA ARG A 195 5.20 -8.37 9.30
C ARG A 195 4.18 -7.77 10.28
N ALA A 196 4.43 -6.55 10.79
CA ALA A 196 3.49 -5.87 11.66
C ALA A 196 2.15 -5.63 10.95
N VAL A 197 2.20 -5.11 9.71
CA VAL A 197 1.00 -4.92 8.89
C VAL A 197 0.33 -6.25 8.56
N ALA A 198 1.08 -7.27 8.16
CA ALA A 198 0.54 -8.60 7.84
C ALA A 198 -0.20 -9.22 9.03
N THR A 199 0.41 -9.14 10.23
CA THR A 199 -0.20 -9.62 11.48
C THR A 199 -1.51 -8.86 11.78
N ALA A 200 -1.52 -7.55 11.64
CA ALA A 200 -2.72 -6.73 11.84
C ALA A 200 -3.85 -7.09 10.87
N LEU A 201 -3.51 -7.58 9.66
CA LEU A 201 -4.46 -8.04 8.65
C LEU A 201 -4.85 -9.52 8.79
N GLY A 202 -4.30 -10.25 9.78
CA GLY A 202 -4.56 -11.68 9.98
C GLY A 202 -3.88 -12.60 8.96
N MET A 203 -2.82 -12.12 8.28
CA MET A 203 -1.95 -12.92 7.41
C MET A 203 -0.93 -13.70 8.21
N ASP A 204 -0.47 -14.83 7.66
CA ASP A 204 0.66 -15.57 8.23
C ASP A 204 1.95 -14.75 8.02
N PRO A 205 2.77 -14.52 9.06
CA PRO A 205 4.08 -13.85 8.90
C PRO A 205 5.02 -14.55 7.90
N ALA A 206 4.85 -15.85 7.67
CA ALA A 206 5.58 -16.61 6.65
C ALA A 206 5.20 -16.21 5.21
N ASP A 207 4.04 -15.60 5.02
CA ASP A 207 3.52 -15.12 3.74
C ASP A 207 3.93 -13.66 3.44
N VAL A 208 4.99 -13.17 4.07
CA VAL A 208 5.54 -11.83 3.83
C VAL A 208 6.84 -11.94 3.04
N ARG A 209 6.91 -11.20 1.94
CA ARG A 209 8.13 -10.94 1.16
C ARG A 209 8.47 -9.48 1.35
N ALA A 210 9.38 -9.22 2.28
CA ALA A 210 9.87 -7.88 2.63
C ALA A 210 11.15 -7.53 1.88
N GLU A 211 11.53 -6.25 1.90
CA GLU A 211 12.77 -5.71 1.30
C GLU A 211 12.90 -6.00 -0.21
N VAL A 212 11.75 -6.16 -0.89
CA VAL A 212 11.69 -6.44 -2.33
C VAL A 212 11.80 -5.14 -3.12
N LEU A 213 12.85 -5.01 -3.92
CA LEU A 213 12.98 -3.86 -4.80
C LEU A 213 11.88 -3.85 -5.88
N PRO A 214 11.47 -2.68 -6.38
CA PRO A 214 10.46 -2.60 -7.44
C PRO A 214 10.75 -3.48 -8.66
N ALA A 215 12.02 -3.58 -9.05
CA ALA A 215 12.46 -4.41 -10.18
C ALA A 215 12.29 -5.92 -9.92
N ASP A 216 12.38 -6.35 -8.65
CA ASP A 216 12.39 -7.76 -8.26
C ASP A 216 10.99 -8.30 -7.95
N LYS A 217 9.97 -7.44 -7.85
CA LYS A 217 8.58 -7.87 -7.57
C LYS A 217 8.06 -8.90 -8.59
N ALA A 218 8.43 -8.74 -9.85
CA ALA A 218 8.05 -9.69 -10.89
C ALA A 218 8.69 -11.07 -10.68
N ASP A 219 9.90 -11.14 -10.17
CA ASP A 219 10.59 -12.41 -9.88
C ASP A 219 9.94 -13.11 -8.69
N VAL A 220 9.54 -12.37 -7.66
CA VAL A 220 8.75 -12.92 -6.54
C VAL A 220 7.45 -13.54 -7.04
N VAL A 221 6.74 -12.88 -7.97
CA VAL A 221 5.50 -13.42 -8.56
C VAL A 221 5.79 -14.71 -9.34
N ARG A 222 6.89 -14.78 -10.11
CA ARG A 222 7.29 -15.99 -10.85
C ARG A 222 7.67 -17.13 -9.89
N GLU A 223 8.39 -16.84 -8.80
CA GLU A 223 8.71 -17.82 -7.75
C GLU A 223 7.43 -18.42 -7.16
N LEU A 224 6.48 -17.58 -6.75
CA LEU A 224 5.20 -18.02 -6.22
C LEU A 224 4.38 -18.86 -7.23
N SER A 225 4.56 -18.61 -8.53
CA SER A 225 3.86 -19.30 -9.61
C SER A 225 4.31 -20.77 -9.79
N ALA A 226 5.41 -21.18 -9.17
CA ALA A 226 5.85 -22.59 -9.15
C ALA A 226 4.83 -23.49 -8.42
N ASP A 227 4.09 -22.96 -7.44
CA ASP A 227 3.08 -23.68 -6.67
C ASP A 227 1.67 -23.61 -7.30
N GLY A 228 1.52 -22.91 -8.41
CA GLY A 228 0.25 -22.75 -9.13
C GLY A 228 -0.04 -21.32 -9.57
N PRO A 229 -1.21 -21.06 -10.18
CA PRO A 229 -1.55 -19.75 -10.71
C PRO A 229 -1.61 -18.67 -9.60
N VAL A 230 -0.90 -17.55 -9.84
CA VAL A 230 -0.80 -16.42 -8.92
C VAL A 230 -1.54 -15.21 -9.50
N GLY A 231 -2.37 -14.56 -8.67
CA GLY A 231 -2.86 -13.21 -8.92
C GLY A 231 -1.94 -12.18 -8.28
N MET A 232 -1.67 -11.06 -8.94
CA MET A 232 -0.96 -9.91 -8.34
C MET A 232 -1.90 -8.73 -8.25
N VAL A 233 -1.93 -8.07 -7.09
CA VAL A 233 -2.72 -6.86 -6.83
C VAL A 233 -1.77 -5.69 -6.55
N GLY A 234 -1.94 -4.59 -7.28
CA GLY A 234 -1.10 -3.39 -7.14
C GLY A 234 -1.80 -2.14 -7.66
N ASP A 235 -1.24 -0.95 -7.36
CA ASP A 235 -1.81 0.34 -7.72
C ASP A 235 -0.86 1.24 -8.54
N GLY A 236 0.44 0.96 -8.53
CA GLY A 236 1.49 1.84 -9.02
C GLY A 236 2.17 1.41 -10.32
N VAL A 237 2.94 2.34 -10.86
CA VAL A 237 3.85 2.08 -12.00
C VAL A 237 4.86 1.00 -11.65
N ASN A 238 5.32 0.98 -10.40
CA ASN A 238 6.31 0.02 -9.88
C ASN A 238 5.79 -1.42 -9.87
N ASP A 239 4.47 -1.62 -9.90
CA ASP A 239 3.84 -2.94 -9.87
C ASP A 239 3.53 -3.47 -11.27
N ALA A 240 3.57 -2.62 -12.31
CA ALA A 240 3.22 -3.01 -13.67
C ALA A 240 3.99 -4.25 -14.18
N PRO A 241 5.30 -4.42 -13.94
CA PRO A 241 6.00 -5.64 -14.32
C PRO A 241 5.50 -6.88 -13.57
N ALA A 242 5.16 -6.74 -12.28
CA ALA A 242 4.64 -7.83 -11.46
C ALA A 242 3.19 -8.19 -11.83
N LEU A 243 2.35 -7.18 -12.13
CA LEU A 243 0.99 -7.37 -12.65
C LEU A 243 1.00 -8.14 -13.97
N ALA A 244 1.94 -7.81 -14.87
CA ALA A 244 2.10 -8.48 -16.15
C ALA A 244 2.71 -9.89 -16.04
N ALA A 245 3.52 -10.15 -15.01
CA ALA A 245 4.14 -11.46 -14.77
C ALA A 245 3.18 -12.46 -14.10
N ALA A 246 2.12 -11.98 -13.46
CA ALA A 246 1.13 -12.81 -12.80
C ALA A 246 0.21 -13.53 -13.82
N ALA A 247 -0.38 -14.66 -13.40
CA ALA A 247 -1.42 -15.29 -14.19
C ALA A 247 -2.63 -14.35 -14.40
N VAL A 248 -2.93 -13.52 -13.39
CA VAL A 248 -3.90 -12.41 -13.50
C VAL A 248 -3.40 -11.23 -12.69
N GLY A 249 -3.23 -10.08 -13.34
CA GLY A 249 -3.00 -8.81 -12.66
C GLY A 249 -4.33 -8.14 -12.27
N PHE A 250 -4.39 -7.60 -11.06
CA PHE A 250 -5.50 -6.80 -10.54
C PHE A 250 -5.00 -5.38 -10.24
N ALA A 251 -5.47 -4.40 -11.00
CA ALA A 251 -5.16 -3.00 -10.72
C ALA A 251 -6.19 -2.39 -9.77
N MET A 252 -5.72 -1.72 -8.72
CA MET A 252 -6.59 -0.99 -7.79
C MET A 252 -7.13 0.29 -8.45
N GLY A 253 -8.41 0.55 -8.28
CA GLY A 253 -9.04 1.80 -8.71
C GLY A 253 -8.43 2.99 -7.96
N GLY A 254 -8.06 4.04 -8.69
CA GLY A 254 -7.27 5.16 -8.18
C GLY A 254 -5.76 4.97 -8.37
N GLY A 255 -5.32 3.79 -8.82
CA GLY A 255 -3.95 3.55 -9.26
C GLY A 255 -3.61 4.23 -10.60
N THR A 256 -2.41 4.02 -11.06
CA THR A 256 -1.92 4.64 -12.31
C THR A 256 -2.51 3.97 -13.56
N ASP A 257 -2.62 4.72 -14.66
CA ASP A 257 -3.04 4.19 -15.97
C ASP A 257 -2.14 3.03 -16.41
N VAL A 258 -0.85 3.08 -16.10
CA VAL A 258 0.12 2.03 -16.43
C VAL A 258 -0.23 0.71 -15.73
N ALA A 259 -0.60 0.75 -14.44
CA ALA A 259 -1.04 -0.43 -13.71
C ALA A 259 -2.35 -0.99 -14.31
N MET A 260 -3.31 -0.12 -14.64
CA MET A 260 -4.58 -0.53 -15.26
C MET A 260 -4.37 -1.16 -16.63
N HIS A 261 -3.41 -0.67 -17.43
CA HIS A 261 -3.09 -1.28 -18.74
C HIS A 261 -2.40 -2.64 -18.61
N ALA A 262 -1.55 -2.82 -17.59
CA ALA A 262 -0.84 -4.08 -17.33
C ALA A 262 -1.74 -5.18 -16.74
N ALA A 263 -2.84 -4.79 -16.09
CA ALA A 263 -3.74 -5.72 -15.42
C ALA A 263 -4.79 -6.32 -16.35
N GLY A 264 -5.17 -7.57 -16.10
CA GLY A 264 -6.32 -8.24 -16.73
C GLY A 264 -7.67 -7.85 -16.10
N ILE A 265 -7.63 -7.36 -14.84
CA ILE A 265 -8.82 -6.94 -14.09
C ILE A 265 -8.53 -5.60 -13.39
N THR A 266 -9.48 -4.66 -13.47
CA THR A 266 -9.43 -3.39 -12.75
C THR A 266 -10.52 -3.34 -11.69
N LEU A 267 -10.15 -3.02 -10.46
CA LEU A 267 -11.03 -2.89 -9.29
C LEU A 267 -11.38 -1.41 -9.09
N MET A 268 -12.49 -0.95 -9.66
CA MET A 268 -12.83 0.47 -9.84
C MET A 268 -12.95 1.28 -8.54
N ARG A 269 -13.18 0.62 -7.38
CA ARG A 269 -13.38 1.31 -6.10
C ARG A 269 -12.15 1.33 -5.19
N GLY A 270 -11.04 0.75 -5.62
CA GLY A 270 -9.85 0.60 -4.75
C GLY A 270 -10.10 -0.25 -3.49
N ASP A 271 -11.08 -1.14 -3.54
CA ASP A 271 -11.48 -2.03 -2.44
C ASP A 271 -10.87 -3.42 -2.65
N PRO A 272 -9.95 -3.87 -1.79
CA PRO A 272 -9.29 -5.17 -1.96
C PRO A 272 -10.24 -6.38 -1.84
N ARG A 273 -11.44 -6.24 -1.25
CA ARG A 273 -12.46 -7.30 -1.20
C ARG A 273 -12.93 -7.71 -2.59
N LEU A 274 -12.89 -6.78 -3.54
CA LEU A 274 -13.27 -7.04 -4.93
C LEU A 274 -12.40 -8.12 -5.60
N VAL A 275 -11.21 -8.42 -5.07
CA VAL A 275 -10.40 -9.56 -5.54
C VAL A 275 -11.11 -10.88 -5.26
N ALA A 276 -11.61 -11.07 -4.05
CA ALA A 276 -12.37 -12.26 -3.67
C ALA A 276 -13.69 -12.37 -4.46
N ASP A 277 -14.37 -11.24 -4.68
CA ASP A 277 -15.58 -11.15 -5.50
C ASP A 277 -15.30 -11.51 -6.97
N ALA A 278 -14.19 -11.02 -7.54
CA ALA A 278 -13.79 -11.34 -8.91
C ALA A 278 -13.57 -12.85 -9.10
N ILE A 279 -12.92 -13.50 -8.13
CA ILE A 279 -12.68 -14.94 -8.15
C ILE A 279 -14.01 -15.71 -8.03
N ASP A 280 -14.92 -15.30 -7.15
CA ASP A 280 -16.23 -15.94 -7.01
C ASP A 280 -17.08 -15.78 -8.30
N VAL A 281 -17.15 -14.57 -8.85
CA VAL A 281 -17.84 -14.29 -10.13
C VAL A 281 -17.26 -15.15 -11.25
N SER A 282 -15.93 -15.25 -11.34
CA SER A 282 -15.26 -16.09 -12.33
C SER A 282 -15.66 -17.57 -12.18
N ARG A 283 -15.59 -18.12 -10.97
CA ARG A 283 -15.98 -19.50 -10.66
C ARG A 283 -17.44 -19.79 -11.01
N ARG A 284 -18.37 -18.90 -10.62
CA ARG A 284 -19.80 -19.01 -10.92
C ARG A 284 -20.08 -18.91 -12.41
N THR A 285 -19.44 -17.98 -13.11
CA THR A 285 -19.63 -17.77 -14.56
C THR A 285 -19.17 -19.01 -15.34
N THR A 286 -17.99 -19.51 -15.03
CA THR A 286 -17.46 -20.72 -15.71
C THR A 286 -18.33 -21.96 -15.42
N ARG A 287 -18.81 -22.12 -14.18
CA ARG A 287 -19.73 -23.21 -13.84
C ARG A 287 -21.01 -23.15 -14.69
N LYS A 288 -21.56 -21.95 -14.89
CA LYS A 288 -22.73 -21.72 -15.74
C LYS A 288 -22.45 -22.02 -17.22
N ILE A 289 -21.28 -21.64 -17.71
CA ILE A 289 -20.87 -21.96 -19.11
C ILE A 289 -20.81 -23.47 -19.27
N HIS A 290 -20.15 -24.21 -18.38
CA HIS A 290 -20.08 -25.67 -18.46
C HIS A 290 -21.47 -26.34 -18.35
N GLN A 291 -22.32 -25.83 -17.45
CA GLN A 291 -23.69 -26.32 -17.32
C GLN A 291 -24.50 -26.12 -18.59
N ASN A 292 -24.43 -24.94 -19.20
CA ASN A 292 -25.15 -24.64 -20.43
C ASN A 292 -24.63 -25.49 -21.60
N LEU A 293 -23.30 -25.67 -21.69
CA LEU A 293 -22.67 -26.52 -22.71
C LEU A 293 -23.11 -27.98 -22.56
N PHE A 294 -23.12 -28.51 -21.32
CA PHE A 294 -23.60 -29.85 -21.02
C PHE A 294 -25.05 -30.07 -21.53
N TRP A 295 -25.96 -29.13 -21.20
CA TRP A 295 -27.35 -29.21 -21.65
C TRP A 295 -27.47 -29.10 -23.17
N ALA A 296 -26.67 -28.28 -23.82
CA ALA A 296 -26.65 -28.17 -25.29
C ALA A 296 -26.21 -29.50 -25.95
N PHE A 297 -25.18 -30.18 -25.39
CA PHE A 297 -24.77 -31.50 -25.89
C PHE A 297 -25.81 -32.58 -25.66
N ILE A 298 -26.40 -32.65 -24.46
CA ILE A 298 -27.46 -33.63 -24.15
C ILE A 298 -28.66 -33.44 -25.06
N TYR A 299 -29.09 -32.17 -25.28
CA TYR A 299 -30.20 -31.90 -26.18
C TYR A 299 -29.92 -32.41 -27.61
N ASN A 300 -28.73 -32.20 -28.14
CA ASN A 300 -28.37 -32.68 -29.47
C ASN A 300 -28.26 -34.21 -29.52
N ILE A 301 -27.69 -34.87 -28.48
CA ILE A 301 -27.55 -36.32 -28.45
C ILE A 301 -28.92 -37.01 -28.37
N VAL A 302 -29.86 -36.45 -27.65
CA VAL A 302 -31.20 -37.05 -27.47
C VAL A 302 -32.17 -36.56 -28.55
N GLY A 303 -32.13 -35.30 -28.94
CA GLY A 303 -33.08 -34.67 -29.86
C GLY A 303 -32.88 -35.13 -31.31
N ILE A 304 -31.62 -35.22 -31.76
CA ILE A 304 -31.34 -35.65 -33.15
C ILE A 304 -31.83 -37.04 -33.45
N PRO A 305 -31.56 -38.09 -32.62
CA PRO A 305 -32.08 -39.44 -32.88
C PRO A 305 -33.60 -39.53 -32.76
N LEU A 306 -34.25 -38.69 -31.97
CA LEU A 306 -35.71 -38.66 -31.84
C LEU A 306 -36.40 -37.94 -33.01
N ALA A 307 -35.68 -37.11 -33.75
CA ALA A 307 -36.18 -36.39 -34.90
C ALA A 307 -35.89 -37.09 -36.25
N ALA A 308 -35.03 -38.10 -36.23
CA ALA A 308 -34.72 -38.96 -37.40
C ALA A 308 -35.61 -40.19 -37.46
#